data_8253abdca1e5ca07e218c79c7c5a7123
#
_entry.id   8253abdca1e5ca07e218c79c7c5a7123
#
_cell.length_a   1.000
_cell.length_b   1.000
_cell.length_c   1.000
_cell.angle_alpha   90.00
_cell.angle_beta   90.00
_cell.angle_gamma   90.00
#
_symmetry.space_group_name_H-M   'P 1'
#
loop_
_entity.id
_entity.type
_entity.pdbx_description
1 polymer ?
#
loop_
_entity_poly.entity_id
_entity_poly.type
_entity_poly.pdbx_seq_one_letter_code
_entity_poly.pdbx_strand_id
1 'polypeptide(L)'
;DTMNHRKEYRLTLERQELQVLGEVYPLAEPTRQYDSVFLFEDTRDVQKKYYEMTATVRALKVDNIIGSSPAMRRLKEDIARVAGSSSTVLITGESGTGKEMVATAIWDLSGRKKNRFVALNCAAIPEALLESELFGYVKGAFTGADPNGRMGKFELADKGTIFLDEIGDMPLYLQAK
;
A
#
# COMPACT_ATOMS: atom_id res chain seq x y z
N ASP A 1 -13.94 11.69 32.61
CA ASP A 1 -12.98 11.13 31.61
C ASP A 1 -13.65 9.98 30.87
N THR A 2 -14.46 10.33 29.88
CA THR A 2 -15.03 9.35 28.94
C THR A 2 -14.02 9.13 27.82
N MET A 3 -13.02 8.29 28.05
CA MET A 3 -12.19 7.76 26.97
C MET A 3 -13.05 6.88 26.08
N ASN A 4 -13.35 7.36 24.89
CA ASN A 4 -13.97 6.62 23.81
C ASN A 4 -13.01 5.50 23.40
N HIS A 5 -13.27 4.27 23.83
CA HIS A 5 -12.46 3.12 23.47
C HIS A 5 -13.00 2.55 22.16
N ARG A 6 -12.27 2.78 21.08
CA ARG A 6 -12.45 1.99 19.85
C ARG A 6 -12.21 0.52 20.18
N LYS A 7 -13.18 -0.35 19.87
CA LYS A 7 -13.08 -1.79 20.04
C LYS A 7 -13.32 -2.50 18.73
N GLU A 8 -12.65 -3.63 18.57
CA GLU A 8 -12.92 -4.53 17.45
C GLU A 8 -14.15 -5.37 17.73
N TYR A 9 -15.06 -5.40 16.77
CA TYR A 9 -16.26 -6.21 16.79
C TYR A 9 -16.30 -7.11 15.56
N ARG A 10 -16.91 -8.27 15.73
CA ARG A 10 -17.22 -9.16 14.60
C ARG A 10 -18.71 -9.08 14.36
N LEU A 11 -19.10 -8.65 13.18
CA LEU A 11 -20.49 -8.59 12.74
C LEU A 11 -20.75 -9.64 11.67
N THR A 12 -21.88 -10.32 11.78
CA THR A 12 -22.35 -11.23 10.73
C THR A 12 -23.55 -10.58 10.04
N LEU A 13 -23.36 -10.17 8.79
CA LEU A 13 -24.41 -9.60 7.94
C LEU A 13 -24.66 -10.56 6.77
N GLU A 14 -25.88 -11.01 6.58
CA GLU A 14 -26.31 -11.84 5.44
C GLU A 14 -25.36 -13.01 5.09
N ARG A 15 -24.80 -13.70 6.10
CA ARG A 15 -23.83 -14.80 5.98
C ARG A 15 -22.37 -14.36 5.69
N GLN A 16 -22.07 -13.08 5.73
CA GLN A 16 -20.68 -12.59 5.69
C GLN A 16 -20.23 -12.13 7.07
N GLU A 17 -19.07 -12.61 7.51
CA GLU A 17 -18.40 -12.09 8.71
C GLU A 17 -17.58 -10.86 8.34
N LEU A 18 -17.88 -9.74 8.99
CA LEU A 18 -17.16 -8.49 8.87
C LEU A 18 -16.43 -8.21 10.18
N GLN A 19 -15.17 -7.84 10.09
CA GLN A 19 -14.44 -7.28 11.22
C GLN A 19 -14.50 -5.77 11.11
N VAL A 20 -14.95 -5.14 12.17
CA VAL A 20 -15.19 -3.71 12.20
C VAL A 20 -14.60 -3.10 13.45
N LEU A 21 -14.06 -1.88 13.32
CA LEU A 21 -13.75 -1.03 14.45
C LEU A 21 -15.02 -0.27 14.81
N GLY A 22 -15.47 -0.43 16.06
CA GLY A 22 -16.69 0.19 16.55
C GLY A 22 -16.45 1.18 17.67
N GLU A 23 -17.21 2.24 17.66
CA GLU A 23 -17.35 3.19 18.76
C GLU A 23 -18.79 3.23 19.22
N VAL A 24 -19.00 3.27 20.53
CA VAL A 24 -20.34 3.32 21.14
C VAL A 24 -20.52 4.71 21.74
N TYR A 25 -21.56 5.39 21.33
CA TYR A 25 -21.96 6.69 21.85
C TYR A 25 -23.29 6.54 22.60
N PRO A 26 -23.32 6.80 23.91
CA PRO A 26 -24.57 6.84 24.65
C PRO A 26 -25.42 8.00 24.14
N LEU A 27 -26.72 7.77 24.02
CA LEU A 27 -27.65 8.85 23.68
C LEU A 27 -27.82 9.79 24.90
N ALA A 28 -27.83 11.10 24.64
CA ALA A 28 -28.08 12.10 25.66
C ALA A 28 -29.48 11.97 26.30
N GLU A 29 -30.46 11.53 25.48
CA GLU A 29 -31.81 11.23 25.92
C GLU A 29 -32.16 9.78 25.50
N PRO A 30 -31.84 8.77 26.33
CA PRO A 30 -32.12 7.39 26.02
C PRO A 30 -33.65 7.13 26.03
N THR A 31 -34.11 6.35 25.05
CA THR A 31 -35.49 5.89 25.01
C THR A 31 -35.58 4.50 25.64
N ARG A 32 -36.82 4.02 25.88
CA ARG A 32 -37.04 2.62 26.35
C ARG A 32 -36.51 1.55 25.39
N GLN A 33 -36.27 1.93 24.14
CA GLN A 33 -35.89 1.00 23.07
C GLN A 33 -34.42 1.20 22.59
N TYR A 34 -33.86 2.40 22.76
CA TYR A 34 -32.51 2.75 22.31
C TYR A 34 -31.80 3.59 23.36
N ASP A 35 -30.58 3.22 23.70
CA ASP A 35 -29.72 3.90 24.69
C ASP A 35 -28.38 4.34 24.11
N SER A 36 -27.99 3.80 22.97
CA SER A 36 -26.67 4.01 22.38
C SER A 36 -26.70 4.00 20.85
N VAL A 37 -25.77 4.71 20.25
CA VAL A 37 -25.47 4.66 18.81
C VAL A 37 -24.13 3.96 18.61
N PHE A 38 -24.09 3.03 17.68
CA PHE A 38 -22.88 2.32 17.28
C PHE A 38 -22.43 2.82 15.92
N LEU A 39 -21.17 3.30 15.84
CA LEU A 39 -20.51 3.61 14.59
C LEU A 39 -19.50 2.49 14.29
N PHE A 40 -19.58 1.93 13.09
CA PHE A 40 -18.68 0.86 12.66
C PHE A 40 -17.92 1.28 11.40
N GLU A 41 -16.62 1.05 11.37
CA GLU A 41 -15.77 1.14 10.17
C GLU A 41 -15.23 -0.24 9.84
N ASP A 42 -15.30 -0.67 8.59
CA ASP A 42 -14.66 -1.91 8.13
C ASP A 42 -13.15 -1.80 8.38
N THR A 43 -12.57 -2.78 9.07
CA THR A 43 -11.12 -2.78 9.38
C THR A 43 -10.26 -2.75 8.12
N ARG A 44 -10.74 -3.32 7.01
CA ARG A 44 -10.07 -3.26 5.70
C ARG A 44 -10.00 -1.84 5.16
N ASP A 45 -11.05 -1.06 5.34
CA ASP A 45 -11.09 0.35 4.93
C ASP A 45 -10.19 1.22 5.82
N VAL A 46 -10.10 0.92 7.12
CA VAL A 46 -9.19 1.60 8.05
C VAL A 46 -7.72 1.28 7.71
N GLN A 47 -7.40 0.01 7.48
CA GLN A 47 -6.07 -0.39 7.02
C GLN A 47 -5.73 0.25 5.68
N LYS A 48 -6.68 0.27 4.74
CA LYS A 48 -6.56 0.93 3.45
C LYS A 48 -6.25 2.42 3.60
N LYS A 49 -7.00 3.14 4.43
CA LYS A 49 -6.75 4.57 4.73
C LYS A 49 -5.40 4.78 5.41
N TYR A 50 -5.01 3.93 6.36
CA TYR A 50 -3.70 4.01 7.02
C TYR A 50 -2.55 3.84 6.01
N TYR A 51 -2.64 2.86 5.12
CA TYR A 51 -1.67 2.67 4.05
C TYR A 51 -1.70 3.82 3.03
N GLU A 52 -2.86 4.40 2.75
CA GLU A 52 -2.98 5.60 1.91
C GLU A 52 -2.28 6.81 2.53
N MET A 53 -2.38 7.00 3.84
CA MET A 53 -1.70 8.08 4.57
C MET A 53 -0.19 7.87 4.67
N THR A 54 0.27 6.63 4.82
CA THR A 54 1.71 6.29 4.93
C THR A 54 2.38 6.11 3.57
N ALA A 55 1.62 5.75 2.53
CA ALA A 55 2.10 5.59 1.15
C ALA A 55 2.06 6.90 0.34
N THR A 56 1.87 8.06 0.99
CA THR A 56 1.97 9.34 0.30
C THR A 56 3.42 9.64 -0.05
N VAL A 57 3.97 8.85 -0.96
CA VAL A 57 5.14 9.27 -1.72
C VAL A 57 4.70 10.55 -2.45
N ARG A 58 5.28 11.67 -2.08
CA ARG A 58 5.06 12.94 -2.76
C ARG A 58 5.38 12.70 -4.24
N ALA A 59 4.37 12.75 -5.11
CA ALA A 59 4.54 12.54 -6.53
C ALA A 59 5.66 13.47 -7.03
N LEU A 60 6.81 12.89 -7.30
CA LEU A 60 7.94 13.63 -7.89
C LEU A 60 7.68 13.68 -9.40
N LYS A 61 7.36 14.86 -9.89
CA LYS A 61 7.14 15.09 -11.31
C LYS A 61 8.46 14.96 -12.08
N VAL A 62 8.39 14.64 -13.37
CA VAL A 62 9.56 14.63 -14.27
C VAL A 62 10.36 15.95 -14.17
N ASP A 63 9.68 17.07 -13.97
CA ASP A 63 10.31 18.38 -13.80
C ASP A 63 11.19 18.48 -12.55
N ASN A 64 10.97 17.64 -11.55
CA ASN A 64 11.81 17.55 -10.36
C ASN A 64 13.15 16.83 -10.63
N ILE A 65 13.27 16.12 -11.76
CA ILE A 65 14.53 15.52 -12.20
C ILE A 65 15.40 16.60 -12.80
N ILE A 66 16.36 17.09 -12.01
CA ILE A 66 17.24 18.18 -12.39
C ILE A 66 18.34 17.68 -13.35
N GLY A 67 18.57 18.39 -14.43
CA GLY A 67 19.63 18.12 -15.36
C GLY A 67 19.26 18.45 -16.81
N SER A 68 20.25 18.99 -17.55
CA SER A 68 20.12 19.41 -18.97
C SER A 68 21.12 18.70 -19.88
N SER A 69 21.93 17.77 -19.34
CA SER A 69 22.86 16.99 -20.17
C SER A 69 22.12 16.14 -21.21
N PRO A 70 22.78 15.75 -22.30
CA PRO A 70 22.16 14.86 -23.30
C PRO A 70 21.63 13.55 -22.68
N ALA A 71 22.33 12.99 -21.69
CA ALA A 71 21.90 11.79 -20.99
C ALA A 71 20.61 12.02 -20.19
N MET A 72 20.51 13.15 -19.46
CA MET A 72 19.32 13.49 -18.70
C MET A 72 18.11 13.80 -19.58
N ARG A 73 18.32 14.42 -20.74
CA ARG A 73 17.23 14.62 -21.71
C ARG A 73 16.69 13.29 -22.24
N ARG A 74 17.59 12.39 -22.64
CA ARG A 74 17.20 11.03 -23.07
C ARG A 74 16.44 10.28 -21.96
N LEU A 75 16.92 10.35 -20.70
CA LEU A 75 16.22 9.75 -19.58
C LEU A 75 14.79 10.28 -19.44
N LYS A 76 14.58 11.60 -19.55
CA LYS A 76 13.24 12.20 -19.46
C LYS A 76 12.33 11.76 -20.62
N GLU A 77 12.89 11.65 -21.83
CA GLU A 77 12.18 11.13 -23.01
C GLU A 77 11.79 9.65 -22.82
N ASP A 78 12.69 8.82 -22.28
CA ASP A 78 12.43 7.42 -21.97
C ASP A 78 11.36 7.26 -20.90
N ILE A 79 11.41 8.06 -19.82
CA ILE A 79 10.35 8.10 -18.80
C ILE A 79 8.99 8.38 -19.44
N ALA A 80 8.88 9.41 -20.29
CA ALA A 80 7.62 9.75 -20.95
C ALA A 80 7.12 8.63 -21.87
N ARG A 81 8.04 7.95 -22.56
CA ARG A 81 7.72 6.85 -23.47
C ARG A 81 7.18 5.63 -22.72
N VAL A 82 7.86 5.21 -21.63
CA VAL A 82 7.47 4.01 -20.89
C VAL A 82 6.24 4.23 -20.02
N ALA A 83 5.97 5.45 -19.58
CA ALA A 83 4.81 5.80 -18.77
C ALA A 83 3.47 5.49 -19.49
N GLY A 84 3.45 5.57 -20.82
CA GLY A 84 2.29 5.20 -21.63
C GLY A 84 2.12 3.70 -21.87
N SER A 85 3.08 2.88 -21.43
CA SER A 85 3.09 1.43 -21.65
C SER A 85 2.53 0.66 -20.45
N SER A 86 2.04 -0.56 -20.69
CA SER A 86 1.71 -1.52 -19.63
C SER A 86 2.86 -2.49 -19.32
N SER A 87 4.04 -2.31 -19.93
CA SER A 87 5.19 -3.18 -19.77
C SER A 87 5.85 -3.01 -18.40
N THR A 88 6.48 -4.08 -17.92
CA THR A 88 7.37 -4.01 -16.77
C THR A 88 8.62 -3.20 -17.15
N VAL A 89 9.03 -2.28 -16.27
CA VAL A 89 10.19 -1.40 -16.48
C VAL A 89 11.29 -1.79 -15.50
N LEU A 90 12.48 -2.06 -16.01
CA LEU A 90 13.68 -2.24 -15.20
C LEU A 90 14.48 -0.93 -15.17
N ILE A 91 14.71 -0.40 -13.97
CA ILE A 91 15.51 0.80 -13.73
C ILE A 91 16.85 0.35 -13.15
N THR A 92 17.95 0.64 -13.86
CA THR A 92 19.30 0.28 -13.43
C THR A 92 20.12 1.53 -13.11
N GLY A 93 20.96 1.42 -12.10
CA GLY A 93 21.85 2.51 -11.68
C GLY A 93 22.45 2.22 -10.29
N GLU A 94 23.54 2.91 -9.97
CA GLU A 94 24.19 2.81 -8.67
C GLU A 94 23.27 3.26 -7.53
N SER A 95 23.62 2.92 -6.29
CA SER A 95 22.86 3.39 -5.12
C SER A 95 22.90 4.92 -5.04
N GLY A 96 21.78 5.55 -4.68
CA GLY A 96 21.69 7.00 -4.54
C GLY A 96 21.52 7.78 -5.85
N THR A 97 21.48 7.13 -7.03
CA THR A 97 21.32 7.82 -8.32
C THR A 97 19.90 8.32 -8.61
N GLY A 98 18.95 8.06 -7.73
CA GLY A 98 17.57 8.54 -7.87
C GLY A 98 16.63 7.58 -8.60
N LYS A 99 16.85 6.27 -8.54
CA LYS A 99 15.99 5.25 -9.15
C LYS A 99 14.51 5.41 -8.73
N GLU A 100 14.27 5.69 -7.44
CA GLU A 100 12.92 5.93 -6.92
C GLU A 100 12.26 7.18 -7.53
N MET A 101 13.05 8.25 -7.76
CA MET A 101 12.54 9.45 -8.44
C MET A 101 12.09 9.14 -9.87
N VAL A 102 12.85 8.30 -10.59
CA VAL A 102 12.49 7.84 -11.93
C VAL A 102 11.22 7.02 -11.91
N ALA A 103 11.11 6.04 -10.98
CA ALA A 103 9.92 5.20 -10.82
C ALA A 103 8.67 6.04 -10.52
N THR A 104 8.79 7.01 -9.61
CA THR A 104 7.69 7.91 -9.24
C THR A 104 7.28 8.81 -10.41
N ALA A 105 8.24 9.30 -11.19
CA ALA A 105 7.97 10.11 -12.38
C ALA A 105 7.25 9.30 -13.49
N ILE A 106 7.64 8.04 -13.68
CA ILE A 106 6.93 7.11 -14.59
C ILE A 106 5.47 6.95 -14.15
N TRP A 107 5.24 6.69 -12.86
CA TRP A 107 3.89 6.56 -12.32
C TRP A 107 3.06 7.85 -12.50
N ASP A 108 3.62 9.04 -12.18
CA ASP A 108 2.91 10.32 -12.29
C ASP A 108 2.49 10.62 -13.75
N LEU A 109 3.31 10.24 -14.73
CA LEU A 109 2.98 10.39 -16.15
C LEU A 109 2.07 9.28 -16.69
N SER A 110 1.91 8.18 -15.97
CA SER A 110 1.12 7.04 -16.46
C SER A 110 -0.38 7.26 -16.33
N GLY A 111 -1.16 6.47 -17.05
CA GLY A 111 -2.61 6.41 -16.88
C GLY A 111 -3.04 5.87 -15.50
N ARG A 112 -2.09 5.37 -14.69
CA ARG A 112 -2.33 4.80 -13.35
C ARG A 112 -2.10 5.78 -12.22
N LYS A 113 -1.77 7.05 -12.49
CA LYS A 113 -1.47 8.06 -11.46
C LYS A 113 -2.61 8.34 -10.47
N LYS A 114 -3.85 7.99 -10.84
CA LYS A 114 -5.02 8.09 -9.95
C LYS A 114 -5.08 6.95 -8.93
N ASN A 115 -4.31 5.90 -9.15
CA ASN A 115 -4.21 4.72 -8.30
C ASN A 115 -2.93 4.77 -7.48
N ARG A 116 -2.70 3.77 -6.62
CA ARG A 116 -1.58 3.77 -5.70
C ARG A 116 -0.24 3.57 -6.38
N PHE A 117 0.75 4.23 -5.82
CA PHE A 117 2.16 3.88 -5.99
C PHE A 117 2.64 3.20 -4.70
N VAL A 118 2.98 1.92 -4.78
CA VAL A 118 3.46 1.14 -3.64
C VAL A 118 4.93 0.86 -3.84
N ALA A 119 5.78 1.44 -2.99
CA ALA A 119 7.22 1.19 -2.99
C ALA A 119 7.58 0.16 -1.91
N LEU A 120 8.49 -0.76 -2.24
CA LEU A 120 9.06 -1.74 -1.34
C LEU A 120 10.55 -1.87 -1.63
N ASN A 121 11.38 -1.71 -0.60
CA ASN A 121 12.80 -2.03 -0.70
C ASN A 121 13.02 -3.47 -0.22
N CYS A 122 13.42 -4.37 -1.15
CA CYS A 122 13.58 -5.79 -0.87
C CYS A 122 14.74 -6.07 0.10
N ALA A 123 15.80 -5.26 0.07
CA ALA A 123 16.94 -5.39 0.98
C ALA A 123 16.63 -4.96 2.41
N ALA A 124 15.65 -4.07 2.61
CA ALA A 124 15.31 -3.54 3.92
C ALA A 124 14.44 -4.49 4.77
N ILE A 125 13.89 -5.54 4.16
CA ILE A 125 12.96 -6.46 4.82
C ILE A 125 13.67 -7.79 5.08
N PRO A 126 13.63 -8.32 6.32
CA PRO A 126 14.15 -9.65 6.60
C PRO A 126 13.52 -10.70 5.67
N GLU A 127 14.34 -11.60 5.14
CA GLU A 127 13.90 -12.64 4.19
C GLU A 127 12.67 -13.41 4.66
N ALA A 128 12.63 -13.79 5.94
CA ALA A 128 11.49 -14.50 6.54
C ALA A 128 10.16 -13.73 6.51
N LEU A 129 10.20 -12.41 6.34
CA LEU A 129 9.00 -11.55 6.30
C LEU A 129 8.67 -11.08 4.90
N LEU A 130 9.61 -11.15 3.96
CA LEU A 130 9.45 -10.59 2.60
C LEU A 130 8.27 -11.23 1.87
N GLU A 131 8.07 -12.54 2.00
CA GLU A 131 6.94 -13.25 1.41
C GLU A 131 5.61 -12.71 1.92
N SER A 132 5.47 -12.57 3.24
CA SER A 132 4.25 -12.07 3.86
C SER A 132 3.98 -10.58 3.56
N GLU A 133 5.03 -9.78 3.37
CA GLU A 133 4.90 -8.39 2.93
C GLU A 133 4.43 -8.29 1.47
N LEU A 134 5.01 -9.10 0.58
CA LEU A 134 4.67 -9.07 -0.85
C LEU A 134 3.27 -9.60 -1.12
N PHE A 135 2.95 -10.79 -0.60
CA PHE A 135 1.75 -11.54 -0.96
C PHE A 135 0.66 -11.50 0.11
N GLY A 136 0.98 -11.06 1.34
CA GLY A 136 0.05 -11.10 2.45
C GLY A 136 -0.18 -12.52 2.98
N TYR A 137 -1.13 -12.66 3.89
CA TYR A 137 -1.56 -13.94 4.43
C TYR A 137 -2.99 -13.87 4.99
N VAL A 138 -3.67 -15.01 4.99
CA VAL A 138 -4.99 -15.14 5.56
C VAL A 138 -4.90 -15.38 7.08
N LYS A 139 -6.01 -15.16 7.77
CA LYS A 139 -6.15 -15.46 9.20
C LYS A 139 -5.68 -16.88 9.52
N GLY A 140 -4.82 -17.00 10.55
CA GLY A 140 -4.33 -18.29 11.03
C GLY A 140 -3.27 -18.95 10.15
N ALA A 141 -2.63 -18.22 9.25
CA ALA A 141 -1.62 -18.76 8.35
C ALA A 141 -0.40 -19.35 9.08
N PHE A 142 -0.01 -18.78 10.22
CA PHE A 142 1.08 -19.28 11.06
C PHE A 142 0.96 -18.77 12.50
N THR A 143 1.72 -19.37 13.44
CA THR A 143 1.74 -18.97 14.84
C THR A 143 2.31 -17.54 14.98
N GLY A 144 1.53 -16.61 15.56
CA GLY A 144 1.90 -15.20 15.68
C GLY A 144 1.47 -14.32 14.51
N ALA A 145 0.77 -14.87 13.50
CA ALA A 145 0.12 -14.09 12.46
C ALA A 145 -0.98 -13.19 13.04
N ASP A 146 -1.18 -12.02 12.40
CA ASP A 146 -2.30 -11.15 12.75
C ASP A 146 -3.62 -11.94 12.66
N PRO A 147 -4.46 -11.89 13.71
CA PRO A 147 -5.76 -12.59 13.73
C PRO A 147 -6.67 -12.23 12.56
N ASN A 148 -6.43 -11.12 11.90
CA ASN A 148 -7.24 -10.61 10.78
C ASN A 148 -6.68 -10.99 9.41
N GLY A 149 -5.47 -11.58 9.37
CA GLY A 149 -4.70 -11.69 8.15
C GLY A 149 -4.05 -10.37 7.76
N ARG A 150 -3.30 -10.36 6.67
CA ARG A 150 -2.62 -9.17 6.19
C ARG A 150 -2.63 -9.11 4.67
N MET A 151 -3.05 -7.97 4.14
CA MET A 151 -3.02 -7.67 2.71
C MET A 151 -1.59 -7.49 2.23
N GLY A 152 -1.21 -8.14 1.13
CA GLY A 152 0.11 -8.01 0.54
C GLY A 152 0.29 -6.73 -0.29
N LYS A 153 1.56 -6.37 -0.54
CA LYS A 153 1.88 -5.17 -1.34
C LYS A 153 1.41 -5.29 -2.79
N PHE A 154 1.40 -6.48 -3.38
CA PHE A 154 0.83 -6.69 -4.72
C PHE A 154 -0.67 -6.40 -4.75
N GLU A 155 -1.42 -6.88 -3.77
CA GLU A 155 -2.86 -6.61 -3.65
C GLU A 155 -3.12 -5.12 -3.41
N LEU A 156 -2.31 -4.46 -2.57
CA LEU A 156 -2.39 -3.02 -2.34
C LEU A 156 -2.14 -2.20 -3.60
N ALA A 157 -1.28 -2.69 -4.50
CA ALA A 157 -0.93 -2.04 -5.76
C ALA A 157 -1.93 -2.34 -6.89
N ASP A 158 -3.03 -3.05 -6.62
CA ASP A 158 -4.01 -3.39 -7.67
C ASP A 158 -4.45 -2.16 -8.46
N LYS A 159 -4.45 -2.28 -9.78
CA LYS A 159 -4.69 -1.20 -10.77
C LYS A 159 -3.73 -0.02 -10.68
N GLY A 160 -2.79 -0.04 -9.73
CA GLY A 160 -1.76 0.97 -9.52
C GLY A 160 -0.40 0.56 -10.08
N THR A 161 0.64 0.92 -9.34
CA THR A 161 2.04 0.61 -9.68
C THR A 161 2.75 0.13 -8.43
N ILE A 162 3.46 -0.99 -8.52
CA ILE A 162 4.41 -1.44 -7.50
C ILE A 162 5.84 -1.12 -7.97
N PHE A 163 6.64 -0.57 -7.10
CA PHE A 163 8.07 -0.36 -7.29
C PHE A 163 8.84 -1.24 -6.30
N LEU A 164 9.60 -2.18 -6.83
CA LEU A 164 10.46 -3.07 -6.05
C LEU A 164 11.90 -2.56 -6.19
N ASP A 165 12.36 -1.87 -5.14
CA ASP A 165 13.76 -1.42 -5.06
C ASP A 165 14.66 -2.57 -4.62
N GLU A 166 15.93 -2.54 -5.06
CA GLU A 166 16.93 -3.57 -4.81
C GLU A 166 16.39 -4.99 -5.12
N ILE A 167 15.77 -5.15 -6.29
CA ILE A 167 15.14 -6.42 -6.72
C ILE A 167 16.15 -7.58 -6.78
N GLY A 168 17.45 -7.28 -6.95
CA GLY A 168 18.53 -8.27 -6.94
C GLY A 168 18.69 -9.00 -5.61
N ASP A 169 18.24 -8.41 -4.51
CA ASP A 169 18.30 -8.99 -3.17
C ASP A 169 17.10 -9.90 -2.84
N MET A 170 16.15 -10.01 -3.78
CA MET A 170 15.00 -10.90 -3.61
C MET A 170 15.43 -12.37 -3.70
N PRO A 171 15.12 -13.21 -2.68
CA PRO A 171 15.42 -14.63 -2.70
C PRO A 171 14.86 -15.34 -3.94
N LEU A 172 15.63 -16.25 -4.54
CA LEU A 172 15.27 -16.94 -5.78
C LEU A 172 13.91 -17.65 -5.72
N TYR A 173 13.57 -18.23 -4.57
CA TYR A 173 12.28 -18.93 -4.40
C TYR A 173 11.08 -17.98 -4.46
N LEU A 174 11.25 -16.69 -4.11
CA LEU A 174 10.20 -15.67 -4.24
C LEU A 174 10.08 -15.14 -5.67
N GLN A 175 11.15 -15.19 -6.46
CA GLN A 175 11.11 -14.76 -7.85
C GLN A 175 10.28 -15.70 -8.73
N ALA A 176 10.03 -16.94 -8.27
CA ALA A 176 9.23 -17.93 -8.99
C ALA A 176 7.72 -17.86 -8.69
N LYS A 177 7.31 -17.02 -7.73
CA LYS A 177 5.91 -16.78 -7.33
C LYS A 177 5.33 -15.58 -8.03
#